data_7b71e933eb9721b7e72106d968d76176
#
_entry.id   7b71e933eb9721b7e72106d968d76176
#
_cell.length_a   1.000
_cell.length_b   1.000
_cell.length_c   1.000
_cell.angle_alpha   90.00
_cell.angle_beta   90.00
_cell.angle_gamma   90.00
#
_symmetry.space_group_name_H-M   'P 1'
#
loop_
_entity.id
_entity.type
_entity.pdbx_description
1 polymer ?
#
loop_
_entity_poly.entity_id
_entity_poly.type
_entity_poly.pdbx_seq_one_letter_code
_entity_poly.pdbx_strand_id
1 'polypeptide(L)'
;TLSEEERQRGLITASAGNHAQGVAYAAKCYGCKAVIVMPTTTPLIKVNRTKSYGAEVVLYGDVYDEACAHALELAEKEGYTFIHPFDDPAVATGQGTIAMEIVQELPLVDYILVPIGGGGLATGVSTLAKLLNPHIKVIGVEPAGAACMKASLKKGEVVTLPHVNTIADGTAVQTPGKKIFPYIQKNLDDIITIEDDELIVAFLDMVENHKMIVENSGLLTVAALRHLDVKGCLLYTSPSPR
;
A
#
# COMPACT_ATOMS: atom_id res chain seq x y z
N THR A 1 -3.20 -12.98 -11.02
CA THR A 1 -2.65 -14.26 -11.56
C THR A 1 -2.14 -14.02 -12.95
N LEU A 2 -0.81 -14.01 -13.10
CA LEU A 2 -0.17 -13.85 -14.40
C LEU A 2 -0.23 -15.15 -15.20
N SER A 3 -0.39 -15.05 -16.51
CA SER A 3 -0.23 -16.18 -17.42
C SER A 3 1.23 -16.69 -17.40
N GLU A 4 1.45 -17.87 -17.97
CA GLU A 4 2.79 -18.42 -18.08
C GLU A 4 3.69 -17.56 -18.98
N GLU A 5 3.14 -17.05 -20.09
CA GLU A 5 3.85 -16.13 -20.99
C GLU A 5 4.27 -14.84 -20.28
N GLU A 6 3.39 -14.24 -19.48
CA GLU A 6 3.68 -13.03 -18.71
C GLU A 6 4.81 -13.28 -17.71
N ARG A 7 4.84 -14.46 -17.06
CA ARG A 7 5.92 -14.85 -16.15
C ARG A 7 7.24 -15.09 -16.87
N GLN A 8 7.20 -15.74 -18.05
CA GLN A 8 8.39 -16.02 -18.85
C GLN A 8 9.04 -14.75 -19.41
N ARG A 9 8.25 -13.71 -19.72
CA ARG A 9 8.77 -12.40 -20.09
C ARG A 9 9.54 -11.72 -18.95
N GLY A 10 9.28 -12.10 -17.72
CA GLY A 10 9.80 -11.45 -16.53
C GLY A 10 8.95 -10.28 -16.08
N LEU A 11 9.12 -9.88 -14.84
CA LEU A 11 8.33 -8.85 -14.17
C LEU A 11 9.16 -7.58 -14.01
N ILE A 12 8.52 -6.42 -14.13
CA ILE A 12 9.14 -5.14 -13.81
C ILE A 12 8.19 -4.28 -13.00
N THR A 13 8.72 -3.51 -12.07
CA THR A 13 7.98 -2.48 -11.33
C THR A 13 8.86 -1.33 -10.93
N ALA A 14 8.25 -0.19 -10.59
CA ALA A 14 8.91 0.92 -9.92
C ALA A 14 8.42 1.00 -8.48
N SER A 15 9.30 0.81 -7.51
CA SER A 15 8.99 0.97 -6.09
C SER A 15 10.27 0.84 -5.26
N ALA A 16 10.38 1.63 -4.18
CA ALA A 16 11.44 1.50 -3.18
C ALA A 16 10.94 0.91 -1.85
N GLY A 17 9.68 0.47 -1.78
CA GLY A 17 9.03 0.01 -0.55
C GLY A 17 8.61 -1.46 -0.55
N ASN A 18 7.49 -1.73 0.12
CA ASN A 18 6.94 -3.08 0.30
C ASN A 18 6.57 -3.75 -1.03
N HIS A 19 6.03 -3.00 -1.99
CA HIS A 19 5.69 -3.53 -3.30
C HIS A 19 6.91 -4.07 -4.04
N ALA A 20 8.04 -3.36 -4.02
CA ALA A 20 9.31 -3.82 -4.60
C ALA A 20 9.73 -5.19 -4.05
N GLN A 21 9.68 -5.34 -2.73
CA GLN A 21 10.02 -6.59 -2.05
C GLN A 21 9.00 -7.69 -2.35
N GLY A 22 7.71 -7.35 -2.38
CA GLY A 22 6.63 -8.28 -2.71
C GLY A 22 6.77 -8.86 -4.12
N VAL A 23 7.03 -8.01 -5.13
CA VAL A 23 7.27 -8.46 -6.51
C VAL A 23 8.53 -9.30 -6.61
N ALA A 24 9.64 -8.88 -5.97
CA ALA A 24 10.89 -9.63 -5.96
C ALA A 24 10.74 -11.02 -5.31
N TYR A 25 10.05 -11.08 -4.17
CA TYR A 25 9.77 -12.32 -3.47
C TYR A 25 8.85 -13.25 -4.27
N ALA A 26 7.77 -12.73 -4.83
CA ALA A 26 6.86 -13.50 -5.68
C ALA A 26 7.60 -14.06 -6.90
N ALA A 27 8.41 -13.24 -7.58
CA ALA A 27 9.20 -13.69 -8.71
C ALA A 27 10.15 -14.84 -8.32
N LYS A 28 10.82 -14.74 -7.17
CA LYS A 28 11.65 -15.83 -6.62
C LYS A 28 10.84 -17.11 -6.41
N CYS A 29 9.65 -17.02 -5.81
CA CYS A 29 8.80 -18.19 -5.55
C CYS A 29 8.32 -18.87 -6.85
N TYR A 30 8.07 -18.09 -7.89
CA TYR A 30 7.61 -18.61 -9.19
C TYR A 30 8.73 -18.84 -10.20
N GLY A 31 10.00 -18.62 -9.82
CA GLY A 31 11.15 -18.84 -10.70
C GLY A 31 11.21 -17.90 -11.92
N CYS A 32 10.64 -16.69 -11.80
CA CYS A 32 10.67 -15.69 -12.87
C CYS A 32 11.68 -14.57 -12.59
N LYS A 33 12.16 -13.93 -13.66
CA LYS A 33 13.00 -12.73 -13.56
C LYS A 33 12.17 -11.57 -13.00
N ALA A 34 12.77 -10.76 -12.12
CA ALA A 34 12.20 -9.49 -11.68
C ALA A 34 13.22 -8.36 -11.81
N VAL A 35 12.78 -7.24 -12.35
CA VAL A 35 13.52 -5.98 -12.43
C VAL A 35 12.78 -4.95 -11.60
N ILE A 36 13.48 -4.32 -10.67
CA ILE A 36 12.89 -3.30 -9.78
C ILE A 36 13.63 -1.98 -10.00
N VAL A 37 12.91 -1.00 -10.50
CA VAL A 37 13.46 0.35 -10.70
C VAL A 37 13.19 1.19 -9.47
N MET A 38 14.24 1.82 -8.93
CA MET A 38 14.19 2.63 -7.72
C MET A 38 14.89 3.97 -7.97
N PRO A 39 14.45 5.06 -7.32
CA PRO A 39 15.21 6.31 -7.31
C PRO A 39 16.64 6.11 -6.79
N THR A 40 17.59 6.90 -7.30
CA THR A 40 18.99 6.89 -6.86
C THR A 40 19.15 7.26 -5.38
N THR A 41 18.20 8.03 -4.86
CA THR A 41 18.10 8.45 -3.45
C THR A 41 17.63 7.34 -2.50
N THR A 42 17.27 6.16 -3.03
CA THR A 42 16.76 5.04 -2.21
C THR A 42 17.83 4.53 -1.23
N PRO A 43 17.50 4.41 0.08
CA PRO A 43 18.43 3.89 1.07
C PRO A 43 18.96 2.49 0.70
N LEU A 44 20.30 2.30 0.87
CA LEU A 44 20.97 1.04 0.51
C LEU A 44 20.37 -0.20 1.18
N ILE A 45 19.81 -0.05 2.37
CA ILE A 45 19.16 -1.16 3.06
C ILE A 45 17.95 -1.69 2.27
N LYS A 46 17.14 -0.81 1.66
CA LYS A 46 15.98 -1.17 0.83
C LYS A 46 16.46 -1.83 -0.48
N VAL A 47 17.50 -1.29 -1.10
CA VAL A 47 18.13 -1.84 -2.32
C VAL A 47 18.66 -3.26 -2.06
N ASN A 48 19.47 -3.42 -1.00
CA ASN A 48 20.08 -4.70 -0.67
C ASN A 48 19.06 -5.76 -0.30
N ARG A 49 17.99 -5.37 0.43
CA ARG A 49 16.91 -6.29 0.80
C ARG A 49 16.14 -6.79 -0.43
N THR A 50 15.85 -5.91 -1.39
CA THR A 50 15.23 -6.32 -2.66
C THR A 50 16.13 -7.25 -3.47
N LYS A 51 17.42 -6.94 -3.57
CA LYS A 51 18.42 -7.81 -4.23
C LYS A 51 18.56 -9.19 -3.57
N SER A 52 18.37 -9.28 -2.26
CA SER A 52 18.45 -10.56 -1.53
C SER A 52 17.36 -11.56 -1.91
N TYR A 53 16.27 -11.10 -2.52
CA TYR A 53 15.26 -11.97 -3.14
C TYR A 53 15.62 -12.42 -4.55
N GLY A 54 16.75 -11.98 -5.11
CA GLY A 54 17.21 -12.36 -6.45
C GLY A 54 16.74 -11.43 -7.57
N ALA A 55 16.10 -10.32 -7.23
CA ALA A 55 15.69 -9.32 -8.22
C ALA A 55 16.89 -8.47 -8.69
N GLU A 56 16.86 -8.09 -9.96
CA GLU A 56 17.72 -7.05 -10.51
C GLU A 56 17.20 -5.68 -10.06
N VAL A 57 18.05 -4.85 -9.48
CA VAL A 57 17.69 -3.49 -9.08
C VAL A 57 18.38 -2.48 -9.96
N VAL A 58 17.60 -1.65 -10.64
CA VAL A 58 18.04 -0.54 -11.48
C VAL A 58 17.78 0.76 -10.69
N LEU A 59 18.83 1.55 -10.47
CA LEU A 59 18.71 2.88 -9.86
C LEU A 59 18.62 3.92 -10.97
N TYR A 60 17.52 4.70 -10.99
CA TYR A 60 17.28 5.69 -12.03
C TYR A 60 16.44 6.87 -11.50
N GLY A 61 16.87 8.09 -11.86
CA GLY A 61 16.22 9.32 -11.45
C GLY A 61 16.34 9.60 -9.96
N ASP A 62 15.87 10.74 -9.52
CA ASP A 62 15.93 11.19 -8.13
C ASP A 62 14.59 11.02 -7.40
N VAL A 63 13.48 10.92 -8.17
CA VAL A 63 12.12 10.79 -7.65
C VAL A 63 11.40 9.57 -8.23
N TYR A 64 10.30 9.18 -7.59
CA TYR A 64 9.50 8.02 -7.99
C TYR A 64 9.01 8.10 -9.44
N ASP A 65 8.57 9.28 -9.90
CA ASP A 65 7.98 9.43 -11.23
C ASP A 65 9.00 9.18 -12.34
N GLU A 66 10.26 9.57 -12.16
CA GLU A 66 11.35 9.29 -13.09
C GLU A 66 11.67 7.79 -13.13
N ALA A 67 11.77 7.15 -11.96
CA ALA A 67 11.96 5.71 -11.86
C ALA A 67 10.79 4.94 -12.51
N CYS A 68 9.56 5.40 -12.33
CA CYS A 68 8.37 4.80 -12.91
C CYS A 68 8.34 4.94 -14.45
N ALA A 69 8.65 6.13 -14.97
CA ALA A 69 8.75 6.35 -16.41
C ALA A 69 9.80 5.42 -17.05
N HIS A 70 10.96 5.31 -16.42
CA HIS A 70 12.01 4.41 -16.90
C HIS A 70 11.63 2.93 -16.81
N ALA A 71 10.91 2.52 -15.77
CA ALA A 71 10.40 1.16 -15.67
C ALA A 71 9.41 0.82 -16.81
N LEU A 72 8.56 1.79 -17.19
CA LEU A 72 7.63 1.63 -18.32
C LEU A 72 8.38 1.56 -19.66
N GLU A 73 9.40 2.38 -19.87
CA GLU A 73 10.28 2.29 -21.05
C GLU A 73 10.96 0.92 -21.17
N LEU A 74 11.50 0.40 -20.07
CA LEU A 74 12.10 -0.93 -20.05
C LEU A 74 11.07 -2.03 -20.27
N ALA A 75 9.85 -1.88 -19.73
CA ALA A 75 8.77 -2.83 -19.95
C ALA A 75 8.42 -2.94 -21.44
N GLU A 76 8.32 -1.81 -22.14
CA GLU A 76 8.03 -1.77 -23.56
C GLU A 76 9.19 -2.33 -24.41
N LYS A 77 10.42 -1.89 -24.13
CA LYS A 77 11.59 -2.25 -24.89
C LYS A 77 11.98 -3.73 -24.77
N GLU A 78 11.96 -4.25 -23.54
CA GLU A 78 12.42 -5.61 -23.23
C GLU A 78 11.26 -6.61 -23.13
N GLY A 79 10.01 -6.14 -23.23
CA GLY A 79 8.82 -6.96 -23.18
C GLY A 79 8.40 -7.45 -21.79
N TYR A 80 8.93 -6.84 -20.72
CA TYR A 80 8.56 -7.22 -19.35
C TYR A 80 7.10 -6.95 -19.05
N THR A 81 6.52 -7.76 -18.16
CA THR A 81 5.20 -7.52 -17.58
C THR A 81 5.30 -6.50 -16.45
N PHE A 82 4.72 -5.31 -16.66
CA PHE A 82 4.72 -4.25 -15.63
C PHE A 82 3.70 -4.56 -14.54
N ILE A 83 4.14 -4.59 -13.29
CA ILE A 83 3.30 -4.81 -12.11
C ILE A 83 3.10 -3.47 -11.40
N HIS A 84 1.90 -2.88 -11.56
CA HIS A 84 1.59 -1.59 -10.96
C HIS A 84 1.48 -1.69 -9.43
N PRO A 85 2.05 -0.75 -8.63
CA PRO A 85 2.07 -0.86 -7.18
C PRO A 85 0.69 -0.81 -6.51
N PHE A 86 -0.32 -0.21 -7.13
CA PHE A 86 -1.66 -0.09 -6.54
C PHE A 86 -2.81 0.01 -7.54
N ASP A 87 -2.63 0.60 -8.73
CA ASP A 87 -3.72 0.83 -9.70
C ASP A 87 -3.90 -0.34 -10.67
N ASP A 88 -4.00 -1.53 -10.09
CA ASP A 88 -4.21 -2.79 -10.78
C ASP A 88 -5.20 -3.68 -10.00
N PRO A 89 -6.35 -4.05 -10.59
CA PRO A 89 -7.33 -4.92 -9.94
C PRO A 89 -6.76 -6.28 -9.51
N ALA A 90 -5.81 -6.85 -10.26
CA ALA A 90 -5.19 -8.12 -9.90
C ALA A 90 -4.29 -7.97 -8.66
N VAL A 91 -3.53 -6.87 -8.57
CA VAL A 91 -2.74 -6.53 -7.37
C VAL A 91 -3.67 -6.28 -6.20
N ALA A 92 -4.73 -5.48 -6.37
CA ALA A 92 -5.71 -5.23 -5.32
C ALA A 92 -6.39 -6.53 -4.84
N THR A 93 -6.72 -7.46 -5.74
CA THR A 93 -7.26 -8.78 -5.38
C THR A 93 -6.28 -9.56 -4.48
N GLY A 94 -4.98 -9.52 -4.79
CA GLY A 94 -3.95 -10.10 -3.93
C GLY A 94 -3.93 -9.49 -2.52
N GLN A 95 -4.14 -8.16 -2.40
CA GLN A 95 -4.25 -7.49 -1.10
C GLN A 95 -5.48 -7.93 -0.30
N GLY A 96 -6.53 -8.39 -0.96
CA GLY A 96 -7.71 -8.95 -0.30
C GLY A 96 -7.44 -10.14 0.60
N THR A 97 -6.35 -10.89 0.38
CA THR A 97 -5.95 -12.01 1.26
C THR A 97 -5.74 -11.56 2.71
N ILE A 98 -5.37 -10.30 2.93
CA ILE A 98 -5.24 -9.72 4.27
C ILE A 98 -6.60 -9.74 5.00
N ALA A 99 -7.69 -9.32 4.33
CA ALA A 99 -9.02 -9.38 4.92
C ALA A 99 -9.47 -10.82 5.21
N MET A 100 -9.07 -11.77 4.34
CA MET A 100 -9.33 -13.20 4.59
C MET A 100 -8.69 -13.66 5.88
N GLU A 101 -7.40 -13.37 6.07
CA GLU A 101 -6.67 -13.76 7.27
C GLU A 101 -7.22 -13.06 8.52
N ILE A 102 -7.58 -11.76 8.42
CA ILE A 102 -8.21 -11.03 9.52
C ILE A 102 -9.51 -11.71 9.97
N VAL A 103 -10.40 -12.04 9.03
CA VAL A 103 -11.69 -12.65 9.35
C VAL A 103 -11.52 -14.08 9.88
N GLN A 104 -10.48 -14.80 9.46
CA GLN A 104 -10.15 -16.12 10.02
C GLN A 104 -9.69 -16.01 11.48
N GLU A 105 -8.87 -15.03 11.83
CA GLU A 105 -8.38 -14.77 13.19
C GLU A 105 -9.47 -14.13 14.08
N LEU A 106 -10.23 -13.21 13.54
CA LEU A 106 -11.28 -12.43 14.23
C LEU A 106 -12.60 -12.54 13.47
N PRO A 107 -13.34 -13.67 13.56
CA PRO A 107 -14.58 -13.86 12.80
C PRO A 107 -15.69 -12.83 13.08
N LEU A 108 -15.65 -12.20 14.23
CA LEU A 108 -16.62 -11.18 14.66
C LEU A 108 -16.04 -9.75 14.63
N VAL A 109 -15.04 -9.50 13.77
CA VAL A 109 -14.47 -8.16 13.65
C VAL A 109 -15.52 -7.15 13.18
N ASP A 110 -15.63 -6.03 13.89
CA ASP A 110 -16.56 -4.95 13.57
C ASP A 110 -15.92 -3.87 12.70
N TYR A 111 -14.64 -3.55 12.97
CA TYR A 111 -13.90 -2.48 12.31
C TYR A 111 -12.55 -2.96 11.80
N ILE A 112 -12.20 -2.60 10.58
CA ILE A 112 -10.87 -2.77 9.99
C ILE A 112 -10.34 -1.40 9.57
N LEU A 113 -9.21 -0.97 10.15
CA LEU A 113 -8.52 0.25 9.77
C LEU A 113 -7.41 -0.08 8.77
N VAL A 114 -7.37 0.65 7.66
CA VAL A 114 -6.44 0.37 6.55
C VAL A 114 -5.71 1.64 6.14
N PRO A 115 -4.36 1.66 6.11
CA PRO A 115 -3.62 2.81 5.61
C PRO A 115 -3.83 2.96 4.10
N ILE A 116 -3.98 4.21 3.64
CA ILE A 116 -4.21 4.53 2.23
C ILE A 116 -3.09 5.43 1.71
N GLY A 117 -2.42 4.96 0.65
CA GLY A 117 -1.66 5.77 -0.28
C GLY A 117 -2.39 5.79 -1.62
N GLY A 118 -1.93 5.03 -2.62
CA GLY A 118 -2.60 4.90 -3.92
C GLY A 118 -3.94 4.18 -3.92
N GLY A 119 -4.29 3.45 -2.85
CA GLY A 119 -5.59 2.82 -2.64
C GLY A 119 -5.67 1.32 -2.94
N GLY A 120 -4.61 0.69 -3.47
CA GLY A 120 -4.65 -0.73 -3.84
C GLY A 120 -4.92 -1.67 -2.65
N LEU A 121 -4.24 -1.47 -1.52
CA LEU A 121 -4.46 -2.22 -0.29
C LEU A 121 -5.89 -2.07 0.23
N ALA A 122 -6.34 -0.83 0.38
CA ALA A 122 -7.69 -0.54 0.88
C ALA A 122 -8.79 -1.09 -0.05
N THR A 123 -8.56 -1.08 -1.36
CA THR A 123 -9.47 -1.71 -2.34
C THR A 123 -9.61 -3.20 -2.10
N GLY A 124 -8.51 -3.91 -1.98
CA GLY A 124 -8.53 -5.36 -1.77
C GLY A 124 -9.19 -5.73 -0.44
N VAL A 125 -8.74 -5.09 0.65
CA VAL A 125 -9.25 -5.35 2.01
C VAL A 125 -10.73 -5.01 2.11
N SER A 126 -11.16 -3.81 1.69
CA SER A 126 -12.56 -3.39 1.80
C SER A 126 -13.49 -4.24 0.93
N THR A 127 -13.06 -4.56 -0.29
CA THR A 127 -13.87 -5.38 -1.20
C THR A 127 -14.12 -6.76 -0.61
N LEU A 128 -13.08 -7.43 -0.14
CA LEU A 128 -13.25 -8.78 0.43
C LEU A 128 -13.98 -8.73 1.77
N ALA A 129 -13.67 -7.79 2.65
CA ALA A 129 -14.39 -7.62 3.91
C ALA A 129 -15.90 -7.47 3.70
N LYS A 130 -16.32 -6.61 2.76
CA LYS A 130 -17.72 -6.41 2.43
C LYS A 130 -18.39 -7.61 1.77
N LEU A 131 -17.66 -8.42 1.01
CA LEU A 131 -18.15 -9.67 0.43
C LEU A 131 -18.35 -10.75 1.48
N LEU A 132 -17.47 -10.84 2.48
CA LEU A 132 -17.55 -11.82 3.56
C LEU A 132 -18.61 -11.43 4.59
N ASN A 133 -18.61 -10.17 5.01
CA ASN A 133 -19.61 -9.63 5.95
C ASN A 133 -19.82 -8.13 5.68
N PRO A 134 -20.97 -7.72 5.11
CA PRO A 134 -21.25 -6.32 4.79
C PRO A 134 -21.37 -5.39 6.02
N HIS A 135 -21.51 -5.96 7.22
CA HIS A 135 -21.57 -5.19 8.48
C HIS A 135 -20.19 -4.72 8.95
N ILE A 136 -19.10 -5.36 8.51
CA ILE A 136 -17.74 -4.91 8.84
C ILE A 136 -17.54 -3.48 8.32
N LYS A 137 -17.14 -2.58 9.20
CA LYS A 137 -16.78 -1.20 8.84
C LYS A 137 -15.31 -1.12 8.46
N VAL A 138 -15.03 -0.65 7.24
CA VAL A 138 -13.66 -0.45 6.77
C VAL A 138 -13.37 1.05 6.73
N ILE A 139 -12.42 1.47 7.57
CA ILE A 139 -12.02 2.87 7.73
C ILE A 139 -10.65 3.07 7.08
N GLY A 140 -10.58 3.93 6.08
CA GLY A 140 -9.32 4.34 5.48
C GLY A 140 -8.58 5.34 6.35
N VAL A 141 -7.26 5.28 6.36
CA VAL A 141 -6.44 6.24 7.11
C VAL A 141 -5.34 6.79 6.22
N GLU A 142 -5.31 8.11 6.05
CA GLU A 142 -4.29 8.82 5.27
C GLU A 142 -3.48 9.76 6.16
N PRO A 143 -2.22 10.06 5.82
CA PRO A 143 -1.52 11.18 6.42
C PRO A 143 -2.14 12.49 5.93
N ALA A 144 -2.30 13.46 6.81
CA ALA A 144 -2.90 14.76 6.46
C ALA A 144 -2.13 15.48 5.35
N GLY A 145 -0.79 15.33 5.36
CA GLY A 145 0.08 15.89 4.32
C GLY A 145 0.03 15.18 2.96
N ALA A 146 -0.74 14.09 2.80
CA ALA A 146 -0.91 13.35 1.55
C ALA A 146 -2.33 12.75 1.40
N ALA A 147 -3.37 13.50 1.77
CA ALA A 147 -4.76 13.05 1.80
C ALA A 147 -5.45 13.11 0.41
N CYS A 148 -4.84 12.45 -0.59
CA CYS A 148 -5.33 12.49 -1.97
C CYS A 148 -6.62 11.68 -2.16
N MET A 149 -6.80 10.59 -1.46
CA MET A 149 -8.02 9.77 -1.54
C MET A 149 -9.20 10.51 -0.90
N LYS A 150 -9.02 11.13 0.26
CA LYS A 150 -10.07 11.94 0.92
C LYS A 150 -10.51 13.11 0.04
N ALA A 151 -9.56 13.81 -0.58
CA ALA A 151 -9.85 14.87 -1.54
C ALA A 151 -10.65 14.33 -2.74
N SER A 152 -10.28 13.17 -3.25
CA SER A 152 -10.94 12.51 -4.39
C SER A 152 -12.35 12.04 -4.03
N LEU A 153 -12.55 11.42 -2.87
CA LEU A 153 -13.87 11.00 -2.38
C LEU A 153 -14.81 12.20 -2.19
N LYS A 154 -14.30 13.31 -1.62
CA LYS A 154 -15.07 14.56 -1.46
C LYS A 154 -15.49 15.16 -2.79
N LYS A 155 -14.64 15.08 -3.83
CA LYS A 155 -14.91 15.60 -5.17
C LYS A 155 -15.77 14.66 -6.02
N GLY A 156 -15.72 13.35 -5.71
CA GLY A 156 -16.37 12.30 -6.51
C GLY A 156 -15.55 11.83 -7.71
N GLU A 157 -14.33 12.35 -7.89
CA GLU A 157 -13.39 11.97 -8.96
C GLU A 157 -11.95 12.00 -8.45
N VAL A 158 -11.03 11.32 -9.15
CA VAL A 158 -9.61 11.29 -8.79
C VAL A 158 -9.00 12.68 -8.86
N VAL A 159 -8.39 13.11 -7.76
CA VAL A 159 -7.71 14.41 -7.58
C VAL A 159 -6.21 14.16 -7.41
N THR A 160 -5.41 14.95 -8.11
CA THR A 160 -3.96 15.03 -7.90
C THR A 160 -3.65 16.18 -6.96
N LEU A 161 -2.95 15.91 -5.86
CA LEU A 161 -2.45 16.95 -4.96
C LEU A 161 -1.27 17.68 -5.60
N PRO A 162 -1.11 18.98 -5.37
CA PRO A 162 0.00 19.75 -5.93
C PRO A 162 1.35 19.35 -5.35
N HIS A 163 1.37 18.91 -4.10
CA HIS A 163 2.53 18.36 -3.40
C HIS A 163 2.08 17.46 -2.25
N VAL A 164 2.98 16.63 -1.77
CA VAL A 164 2.80 15.82 -0.56
C VAL A 164 3.96 16.06 0.40
N ASN A 165 3.67 16.08 1.69
CA ASN A 165 4.66 16.22 2.73
C ASN A 165 4.22 15.44 3.97
N THR A 166 4.88 14.32 4.24
CA THR A 166 4.61 13.47 5.40
C THR A 166 5.79 12.54 5.67
N ILE A 167 5.99 12.16 6.92
CA ILE A 167 6.96 11.14 7.32
C ILE A 167 6.48 9.71 6.99
N ALA A 168 5.21 9.53 6.63
CA ALA A 168 4.63 8.23 6.22
C ALA A 168 4.94 7.94 4.73
N ASP A 169 6.21 7.69 4.42
CA ASP A 169 6.75 7.54 3.06
C ASP A 169 6.01 6.50 2.19
N GLY A 170 5.55 5.39 2.78
CA GLY A 170 4.81 4.35 2.06
C GLY A 170 3.41 4.75 1.60
N THR A 171 2.86 5.86 2.14
CA THR A 171 1.55 6.41 1.78
C THR A 171 1.62 7.83 1.20
N ALA A 172 2.83 8.35 0.95
CA ALA A 172 3.06 9.66 0.37
C ALA A 172 2.78 9.67 -1.15
N VAL A 173 1.50 9.60 -1.53
CA VAL A 173 1.03 9.50 -2.91
C VAL A 173 0.25 10.76 -3.29
N GLN A 174 0.58 11.36 -4.45
CA GLN A 174 -0.11 12.56 -4.95
C GLN A 174 -1.45 12.24 -5.62
N THR A 175 -1.55 11.09 -6.29
CA THR A 175 -2.71 10.72 -7.11
C THR A 175 -3.15 9.30 -6.80
N PRO A 176 -4.42 9.09 -6.39
CA PRO A 176 -4.95 7.73 -6.22
C PRO A 176 -5.04 6.98 -7.54
N GLY A 177 -5.11 5.66 -7.46
CA GLY A 177 -5.37 4.82 -8.62
C GLY A 177 -6.73 5.09 -9.25
N LYS A 178 -6.77 5.25 -10.57
CA LYS A 178 -8.02 5.52 -11.30
C LYS A 178 -8.89 4.28 -11.45
N LYS A 179 -8.26 3.11 -11.69
CA LYS A 179 -8.98 1.83 -11.87
C LYS A 179 -9.59 1.32 -10.58
N ILE A 180 -8.91 1.58 -9.44
CA ILE A 180 -9.35 1.09 -8.12
C ILE A 180 -10.28 2.07 -7.40
N PHE A 181 -10.30 3.34 -7.77
CA PHE A 181 -11.10 4.37 -7.11
C PHE A 181 -12.60 4.05 -6.99
N PRO A 182 -13.29 3.50 -8.02
CA PRO A 182 -14.70 3.12 -7.91
C PRO A 182 -14.99 2.07 -6.82
N TYR A 183 -14.03 1.19 -6.56
CA TYR A 183 -14.16 0.19 -5.48
C TYR A 183 -14.05 0.83 -4.11
N ILE A 184 -13.13 1.80 -3.95
CA ILE A 184 -12.99 2.58 -2.71
C ILE A 184 -14.28 3.37 -2.44
N GLN A 185 -14.81 4.09 -3.43
CA GLN A 185 -16.07 4.84 -3.30
C GLN A 185 -17.24 3.97 -2.83
N LYS A 186 -17.26 2.71 -3.27
CA LYS A 186 -18.34 1.77 -2.96
C LYS A 186 -18.18 1.11 -1.58
N ASN A 187 -16.97 0.74 -1.20
CA ASN A 187 -16.73 -0.22 -0.12
C ASN A 187 -16.14 0.40 1.15
N LEU A 188 -15.56 1.61 1.07
CA LEU A 188 -15.01 2.29 2.23
C LEU A 188 -16.14 2.99 2.99
N ASP A 189 -16.20 2.82 4.31
CA ASP A 189 -17.26 3.44 5.13
C ASP A 189 -16.90 4.86 5.56
N ASP A 190 -15.60 5.12 5.83
CA ASP A 190 -15.10 6.45 6.22
C ASP A 190 -13.61 6.58 5.94
N ILE A 191 -13.08 7.80 6.05
CA ILE A 191 -11.67 8.10 5.90
C ILE A 191 -11.18 9.15 6.90
N ILE A 192 -10.18 8.76 7.70
CA ILE A 192 -9.55 9.60 8.74
C ILE A 192 -8.20 10.12 8.23
N THR A 193 -7.85 11.34 8.58
CA THR A 193 -6.52 11.91 8.32
C THR A 193 -5.75 12.08 9.63
N ILE A 194 -4.45 11.76 9.62
CA ILE A 194 -3.56 11.79 10.78
C ILE A 194 -2.41 12.76 10.51
N GLU A 195 -2.14 13.64 11.46
CA GLU A 195 -1.00 14.55 11.40
C GLU A 195 0.31 13.82 11.75
N ASP A 196 1.43 14.28 11.21
CA ASP A 196 2.74 13.64 11.45
C ASP A 196 3.14 13.63 12.93
N ASP A 197 2.74 14.63 13.72
CA ASP A 197 2.96 14.65 15.17
C ASP A 197 2.23 13.50 15.89
N GLU A 198 1.04 13.13 15.43
CA GLU A 198 0.30 11.98 15.98
C GLU A 198 0.99 10.64 15.64
N LEU A 199 1.62 10.55 14.46
CA LEU A 199 2.44 9.40 14.09
C LEU A 199 3.67 9.25 14.98
N ILE A 200 4.32 10.36 15.34
CA ILE A 200 5.47 10.36 16.26
C ILE A 200 5.04 9.82 17.63
N VAL A 201 3.89 10.28 18.13
CA VAL A 201 3.34 9.78 19.40
C VAL A 201 3.00 8.28 19.33
N ALA A 202 2.37 7.84 18.25
CA ALA A 202 2.07 6.42 18.04
C ALA A 202 3.33 5.56 17.92
N PHE A 203 4.39 6.08 17.28
CA PHE A 203 5.68 5.40 17.18
C PHE A 203 6.30 5.18 18.56
N LEU A 204 6.35 6.23 19.39
CA LEU A 204 6.89 6.14 20.75
C LEU A 204 6.11 5.14 21.59
N ASP A 205 4.78 5.18 21.54
CA ASP A 205 3.91 4.26 22.25
C ASP A 205 4.18 2.79 21.85
N MET A 206 4.26 2.51 20.53
CA MET A 206 4.56 1.17 20.04
C MET A 206 5.94 0.67 20.49
N VAL A 207 6.96 1.52 20.48
CA VAL A 207 8.32 1.14 20.91
C VAL A 207 8.39 0.99 22.44
N GLU A 208 7.86 1.97 23.19
CA GLU A 208 8.02 2.02 24.64
C GLU A 208 7.10 1.04 25.38
N ASN A 209 5.85 0.91 24.95
CA ASN A 209 4.86 0.11 25.67
C ASN A 209 4.65 -1.27 25.05
N HIS A 210 4.66 -1.38 23.72
CA HIS A 210 4.39 -2.63 23.00
C HIS A 210 5.64 -3.37 22.52
N LYS A 211 6.84 -2.73 22.57
CA LYS A 211 8.12 -3.29 22.11
C LYS A 211 8.09 -3.71 20.63
N MET A 212 7.32 -3.00 19.83
CA MET A 212 7.16 -3.25 18.39
C MET A 212 7.70 -2.08 17.58
N ILE A 213 8.42 -2.40 16.49
CA ILE A 213 8.87 -1.41 15.52
C ILE A 213 7.98 -1.56 14.28
N VAL A 214 7.19 -0.51 13.99
CA VAL A 214 6.27 -0.44 12.86
C VAL A 214 6.69 0.73 11.96
N GLU A 215 6.59 0.57 10.65
CA GLU A 215 6.85 1.68 9.72
C GLU A 215 5.80 2.78 9.85
N ASN A 216 6.18 4.02 9.53
CA ASN A 216 5.31 5.18 9.74
C ASN A 216 3.94 5.06 9.04
N SER A 217 3.90 4.50 7.84
CA SER A 217 2.63 4.27 7.13
C SER A 217 1.73 3.24 7.83
N GLY A 218 2.30 2.24 8.50
CA GLY A 218 1.56 1.30 9.32
C GLY A 218 1.03 1.91 10.62
N LEU A 219 1.75 2.88 11.18
CA LEU A 219 1.35 3.61 12.39
C LEU A 219 0.13 4.50 12.19
N LEU A 220 -0.22 4.86 10.96
CA LEU A 220 -1.44 5.62 10.65
C LEU A 220 -2.67 4.99 11.31
N THR A 221 -2.83 3.69 11.20
CA THR A 221 -3.99 2.98 11.75
C THR A 221 -3.96 2.89 13.27
N VAL A 222 -2.79 2.86 13.89
CA VAL A 222 -2.62 2.93 15.34
C VAL A 222 -2.97 4.33 15.86
N ALA A 223 -2.44 5.38 15.22
CA ALA A 223 -2.74 6.76 15.58
C ALA A 223 -4.25 7.07 15.43
N ALA A 224 -4.90 6.51 14.41
CA ALA A 224 -6.32 6.71 14.14
C ALA A 224 -7.25 6.19 15.25
N LEU A 225 -6.79 5.30 16.13
CA LEU A 225 -7.59 4.82 17.25
C LEU A 225 -8.08 5.95 18.18
N ARG A 226 -7.33 7.04 18.26
CA ARG A 226 -7.68 8.21 19.07
C ARG A 226 -8.85 9.01 18.48
N HIS A 227 -9.13 8.84 17.22
CA HIS A 227 -10.22 9.51 16.49
C HIS A 227 -11.50 8.68 16.41
N LEU A 228 -11.48 7.47 16.96
CA LEU A 228 -12.63 6.57 16.96
C LEU A 228 -13.34 6.58 18.32
N ASP A 229 -14.62 6.97 18.32
CA ASP A 229 -15.48 6.81 19.51
C ASP A 229 -16.29 5.50 19.42
N VAL A 230 -15.56 4.37 19.47
CA VAL A 230 -16.13 3.02 19.40
C VAL A 230 -15.90 2.30 20.72
N LYS A 231 -16.97 1.72 21.30
CA LYS A 231 -16.93 0.98 22.59
C LYS A 231 -17.52 -0.41 22.39
N GLY A 232 -16.89 -1.41 23.04
CA GLY A 232 -17.39 -2.79 23.03
C GLY A 232 -17.38 -3.45 21.66
N CYS A 233 -16.45 -3.07 20.78
CA CYS A 233 -16.28 -3.64 19.43
C CYS A 233 -14.95 -4.41 19.31
N LEU A 234 -14.89 -5.31 18.33
CA LEU A 234 -13.67 -5.95 17.88
C LEU A 234 -13.08 -5.14 16.72
N LEU A 235 -11.87 -4.60 16.94
CA LEU A 235 -11.20 -3.72 16.00
C LEU A 235 -9.87 -4.32 15.58
N TYR A 236 -9.58 -4.26 14.28
CA TYR A 236 -8.30 -4.63 13.71
C TYR A 236 -7.63 -3.41 13.07
N THR A 237 -6.38 -3.17 13.40
CA THR A 237 -5.52 -2.22 12.70
C THR A 237 -4.56 -3.01 11.82
N SER A 238 -4.44 -2.63 10.56
CA SER A 238 -3.52 -3.27 9.62
C SER A 238 -2.18 -2.53 9.62
N PRO A 239 -1.27 -2.79 10.59
CA PRO A 239 0.08 -2.28 10.52
C PRO A 239 0.80 -3.02 9.40
N SER A 240 1.51 -2.30 8.56
CA SER A 240 2.40 -2.93 7.58
C SER A 240 3.76 -3.19 8.26
N PRO A 241 4.09 -4.43 8.64
CA PRO A 241 5.40 -4.73 9.22
C PRO A 241 6.46 -4.69 8.11
N ARG A 242 7.60 -4.15 8.45
CA ARG A 242 8.81 -4.27 7.61
C ARG A 242 9.71 -5.39 8.07
#